data_a032c888444462da590ea2dcb957326a
#
_entry.id   a032c888444462da590ea2dcb957326a
#
_cell.length_a   1.000
_cell.length_b   1.000
_cell.length_c   1.000
_cell.angle_alpha   90.00
_cell.angle_beta   90.00
_cell.angle_gamma   90.00
#
_symmetry.space_group_name_H-M   'P 1'
#
loop_
_entity.id
_entity.type
_entity.pdbx_description
1 polymer ?
#
loop_
_entity_poly.entity_id
_entity_poly.type
_entity_poly.pdbx_seq_one_letter_code
_entity_poly.pdbx_strand_id
1 'polypeptide(L)'
;LTFVTLSVLGGIFLFIWWRNDVYRITYLYSFTTNCLVSVSVVLSVFVSLCLLKKNLVDRSKFTGVTSYLKFFSGMCLLTWMILFTLLVTLIYFLPGEDSFYSAPYEYSRGSSKSCSGAFVDDPDLQKTIFICYPYGDYQDGNVIYVKKRVNALGAVVTYAYATSGRFRFD
;
A
#
# COMPACT_ATOMS: atom_id res chain seq x y z
N LEU A 1 -21.75 11.72 23.51
CA LEU A 1 -21.92 11.91 22.05
C LEU A 1 -20.69 12.60 21.44
N THR A 2 -20.21 13.70 22.04
CA THR A 2 -19.04 14.48 21.57
C THR A 2 -17.74 13.68 21.49
N PHE A 3 -17.45 12.77 22.43
CA PHE A 3 -16.24 11.95 22.40
C PHE A 3 -16.24 10.97 21.23
N VAL A 4 -17.36 10.32 20.94
CA VAL A 4 -17.50 9.40 19.79
C VAL A 4 -17.33 10.12 18.47
N THR A 5 -17.96 11.30 18.31
CA THR A 5 -17.83 12.14 17.11
C THR A 5 -16.39 12.59 16.88
N LEU A 6 -15.70 13.05 17.92
CA LEU A 6 -14.28 13.43 17.83
C LEU A 6 -13.38 12.25 17.46
N SER A 7 -13.62 11.06 18.03
CA SER A 7 -12.85 9.85 17.70
C SER A 7 -13.06 9.43 16.24
N VAL A 8 -14.30 9.49 15.73
CA VAL A 8 -14.60 9.17 14.34
C VAL A 8 -13.95 10.17 13.38
N LEU A 9 -14.08 11.48 13.66
CA LEU A 9 -13.46 12.52 12.83
C LEU A 9 -11.94 12.41 12.86
N GLY A 10 -11.32 12.17 14.01
CA GLY A 10 -9.88 11.92 14.15
C GLY A 10 -9.42 10.70 13.36
N GLY A 11 -10.17 9.61 13.42
CA GLY A 11 -9.90 8.40 12.63
C GLY A 11 -9.97 8.63 11.13
N ILE A 12 -10.95 9.37 10.66
CA ILE A 12 -11.09 9.74 9.23
C ILE A 12 -9.90 10.60 8.79
N PHE A 13 -9.53 11.61 9.59
CA PHE A 13 -8.39 12.48 9.29
C PHE A 13 -7.08 11.70 9.22
N LEU A 14 -6.81 10.82 10.19
CA LEU A 14 -5.64 9.95 10.20
C LEU A 14 -5.61 9.00 9.00
N PHE A 15 -6.75 8.47 8.60
CA PHE A 15 -6.84 7.60 7.42
C PHE A 15 -6.56 8.36 6.12
N ILE A 16 -7.06 9.59 5.97
CA ILE A 16 -6.79 10.44 4.79
C ILE A 16 -5.31 10.79 4.73
N TRP A 17 -4.73 11.20 5.86
CA TRP A 17 -3.30 11.49 5.96
C TRP A 17 -2.48 10.25 5.59
N TRP A 18 -2.74 9.09 6.21
CA TRP A 18 -2.03 7.84 5.93
C TRP A 18 -2.11 7.44 4.46
N ARG A 19 -3.28 7.57 3.85
CA ARG A 19 -3.49 7.26 2.43
C ARG A 19 -2.66 8.16 1.51
N ASN A 20 -2.55 9.45 1.82
CA ASN A 20 -1.88 10.42 0.96
C ASN A 20 -0.36 10.41 1.15
N ASP A 21 0.12 10.37 2.39
CA ASP A 21 1.52 10.58 2.73
C ASP A 21 2.30 9.29 2.95
N VAL A 22 1.62 8.17 3.24
CA VAL A 22 2.27 6.89 3.51
C VAL A 22 2.02 5.89 2.37
N TYR A 23 0.76 5.59 2.11
CA TYR A 23 0.39 4.52 1.17
C TYR A 23 0.83 4.81 -0.27
N ARG A 24 0.67 6.05 -0.75
CA ARG A 24 0.95 6.41 -2.16
C ARG A 24 2.42 6.34 -2.56
N ILE A 25 3.32 6.48 -1.61
CA ILE A 25 4.76 6.53 -1.86
C ILE A 25 5.48 5.26 -1.42
N THR A 26 4.77 4.31 -0.79
CA THR A 26 5.34 3.08 -0.26
C THR A 26 4.99 1.89 -1.14
N TYR A 27 6.00 1.17 -1.58
CA TYR A 27 5.89 0.02 -2.47
C TYR A 27 6.50 -1.22 -1.84
N LEU A 28 5.76 -2.34 -1.85
CA LEU A 28 6.21 -3.61 -1.32
C LEU A 28 6.92 -4.42 -2.41
N TYR A 29 7.88 -5.26 -2.04
CA TYR A 29 8.38 -6.31 -2.92
C TYR A 29 7.28 -7.36 -3.20
N SER A 30 7.37 -8.01 -4.36
CA SER A 30 6.45 -9.09 -4.73
C SER A 30 6.49 -10.24 -3.72
N PHE A 31 7.69 -10.59 -3.24
CA PHE A 31 7.88 -11.59 -2.19
C PHE A 31 7.17 -11.19 -0.89
N THR A 32 7.34 -9.95 -0.44
CA THR A 32 6.70 -9.41 0.76
C THR A 32 5.18 -9.45 0.66
N THR A 33 4.64 -9.14 -0.52
CA THR A 33 3.19 -9.21 -0.79
C THR A 33 2.68 -10.66 -0.69
N ASN A 34 3.38 -11.63 -1.27
CA ASN A 34 3.02 -13.04 -1.21
C ASN A 34 3.07 -13.59 0.22
N CYS A 35 4.11 -13.23 0.98
CA CYS A 35 4.21 -13.57 2.40
C CYS A 35 3.05 -12.98 3.21
N LEU A 36 2.71 -11.72 2.96
CA LEU A 36 1.58 -11.06 3.63
C LEU A 36 0.27 -11.80 3.41
N VAL A 37 -0.03 -12.18 2.15
CA VAL A 37 -1.25 -12.94 1.81
C VAL A 37 -1.26 -14.27 2.55
N SER A 38 -0.17 -15.03 2.51
CA SER A 38 -0.07 -16.34 3.16
C SER A 38 -0.25 -16.22 4.68
N VAL A 39 0.42 -15.29 5.33
CA VAL A 39 0.30 -15.04 6.77
C VAL A 39 -1.11 -14.59 7.14
N SER A 40 -1.74 -13.74 6.33
CA SER A 40 -3.10 -13.27 6.60
C SER A 40 -4.13 -14.40 6.56
N VAL A 41 -4.00 -15.34 5.64
CA VAL A 41 -4.87 -16.51 5.55
C VAL A 41 -4.71 -17.42 6.78
N VAL A 42 -3.47 -17.77 7.13
CA VAL A 42 -3.19 -18.62 8.30
C VAL A 42 -3.71 -17.97 9.58
N LEU A 43 -3.42 -16.68 9.77
CA LEU A 43 -3.85 -15.94 10.96
C LEU A 43 -5.38 -15.79 11.03
N SER A 44 -6.04 -15.56 9.90
CA SER A 44 -7.51 -15.45 9.86
C SER A 44 -8.21 -16.76 10.23
N VAL A 45 -7.69 -17.91 9.78
CA VAL A 45 -8.18 -19.22 10.16
C VAL A 45 -8.00 -19.43 11.67
N PHE A 46 -6.82 -19.16 12.19
CA PHE A 46 -6.53 -19.29 13.62
C PHE A 46 -7.46 -18.42 14.48
N VAL A 47 -7.58 -17.13 14.16
CA VAL A 47 -8.45 -16.21 14.90
C VAL A 47 -9.91 -16.64 14.81
N SER A 48 -10.39 -17.06 13.62
CA SER A 48 -11.75 -17.54 13.45
C SER A 48 -12.05 -18.77 14.30
N LEU A 49 -11.13 -19.73 14.36
CA LEU A 49 -11.27 -20.92 15.20
C LEU A 49 -11.28 -20.54 16.69
N CYS A 50 -10.44 -19.60 17.12
CA CYS A 50 -10.44 -19.11 18.49
C CYS A 50 -11.76 -18.43 18.87
N LEU A 51 -12.33 -17.59 18.00
CA LEU A 51 -13.62 -16.93 18.22
C LEU A 51 -14.76 -17.93 18.34
N LEU A 52 -14.78 -18.94 17.46
CA LEU A 52 -15.78 -20.01 17.51
C LEU A 52 -15.64 -20.89 18.76
N LYS A 53 -14.40 -21.19 19.18
CA LYS A 53 -14.13 -21.99 20.40
C LYS A 53 -14.56 -21.27 21.67
N LYS A 54 -14.30 -19.96 21.76
CA LYS A 54 -14.67 -19.13 22.92
C LYS A 54 -16.16 -18.73 22.94
N ASN A 55 -16.98 -19.21 22.01
CA ASN A 55 -18.39 -18.83 21.84
C ASN A 55 -18.61 -17.30 21.79
N LEU A 56 -17.60 -16.55 21.34
CA LEU A 56 -17.72 -15.10 21.13
C LEU A 56 -18.59 -14.77 19.90
N VAL A 57 -18.78 -15.77 19.02
CA VAL A 57 -19.66 -15.70 17.86
C VAL A 57 -20.77 -16.75 18.06
N ASP A 58 -22.00 -16.31 18.01
CA ASP A 58 -23.18 -17.17 18.19
C ASP A 58 -23.28 -18.19 17.06
N ARG A 59 -23.04 -19.45 17.40
CA ARG A 59 -23.09 -20.58 16.44
C ARG A 59 -24.48 -20.84 15.87
N SER A 60 -25.53 -20.44 16.58
CA SER A 60 -26.91 -20.63 16.12
C SER A 60 -27.23 -19.87 14.82
N LYS A 61 -26.45 -18.82 14.55
CA LYS A 61 -26.60 -18.01 13.32
C LYS A 61 -25.96 -18.67 12.08
N PHE A 62 -25.18 -19.72 12.25
CA PHE A 62 -24.55 -20.44 11.13
C PHE A 62 -25.41 -21.63 10.70
N THR A 63 -26.38 -21.36 9.85
CA THR A 63 -27.34 -22.36 9.37
C THR A 63 -26.86 -23.20 8.19
N GLY A 64 -25.59 -23.13 7.81
CA GLY A 64 -25.04 -23.93 6.71
C GLY A 64 -23.61 -23.52 6.30
N VAL A 65 -23.03 -24.32 5.41
CA VAL A 65 -21.66 -24.16 4.91
C VAL A 65 -21.42 -22.75 4.36
N THR A 66 -22.40 -22.19 3.66
CA THR A 66 -22.32 -20.83 3.07
C THR A 66 -22.13 -19.75 4.14
N SER A 67 -22.76 -19.89 5.31
CA SER A 67 -22.62 -18.93 6.41
C SER A 67 -21.21 -18.97 7.01
N TYR A 68 -20.64 -20.16 7.19
CA TYR A 68 -19.25 -20.31 7.61
C TYR A 68 -18.29 -19.75 6.57
N LEU A 69 -18.50 -20.00 5.29
CA LEU A 69 -17.65 -19.48 4.22
C LEU A 69 -17.63 -17.94 4.19
N LYS A 70 -18.81 -17.31 4.31
CA LYS A 70 -18.93 -15.84 4.43
C LYS A 70 -18.17 -15.30 5.64
N PHE A 71 -18.30 -15.95 6.78
CA PHE A 71 -17.60 -15.55 8.00
C PHE A 71 -16.08 -15.63 7.84
N PHE A 72 -15.54 -16.78 7.37
CA PHE A 72 -14.11 -16.95 7.13
C PHE A 72 -13.57 -15.99 6.08
N SER A 73 -14.29 -15.76 4.99
CA SER A 73 -13.92 -14.81 3.94
C SER A 73 -13.86 -13.38 4.49
N GLY A 74 -14.87 -12.98 5.28
CA GLY A 74 -14.88 -11.67 5.95
C GLY A 74 -13.70 -11.49 6.92
N MET A 75 -13.41 -12.52 7.71
CA MET A 75 -12.26 -12.51 8.62
C MET A 75 -10.93 -12.46 7.88
N CYS A 76 -10.82 -13.15 6.75
CA CYS A 76 -9.62 -13.12 5.91
C CYS A 76 -9.36 -11.70 5.36
N LEU A 77 -10.38 -11.05 4.80
CA LEU A 77 -10.28 -9.68 4.30
C LEU A 77 -9.91 -8.69 5.41
N LEU A 78 -10.55 -8.79 6.56
CA LEU A 78 -10.28 -7.91 7.69
C LEU A 78 -8.84 -8.07 8.21
N THR A 79 -8.40 -9.31 8.40
CA THR A 79 -7.03 -9.62 8.83
C THR A 79 -6.01 -9.12 7.82
N TRP A 80 -6.26 -9.34 6.52
CA TRP A 80 -5.40 -8.86 5.45
C TRP A 80 -5.30 -7.32 5.44
N MET A 81 -6.41 -6.60 5.57
CA MET A 81 -6.41 -5.13 5.62
C MET A 81 -5.60 -4.60 6.80
N ILE A 82 -5.76 -5.20 7.99
CA ILE A 82 -5.02 -4.78 9.19
C ILE A 82 -3.52 -5.02 8.98
N LEU A 83 -3.13 -6.23 8.57
CA LEU A 83 -1.71 -6.57 8.35
C LEU A 83 -1.08 -5.74 7.24
N PHE A 84 -1.82 -5.48 6.16
CA PHE A 84 -1.37 -4.63 5.07
C PHE A 84 -1.09 -3.20 5.55
N THR A 85 -2.02 -2.60 6.29
CA THR A 85 -1.86 -1.25 6.84
C THR A 85 -0.67 -1.16 7.79
N LEU A 86 -0.50 -2.14 8.68
CA LEU A 86 0.63 -2.22 9.59
C LEU A 86 1.97 -2.38 8.84
N LEU A 87 2.00 -3.24 7.82
CA LEU A 87 3.21 -3.50 7.05
C LEU A 87 3.63 -2.28 6.22
N VAL A 88 2.70 -1.62 5.52
CA VAL A 88 2.98 -0.39 4.77
C VAL A 88 3.50 0.70 5.70
N THR A 89 2.88 0.86 6.86
CA THR A 89 3.32 1.82 7.88
C THR A 89 4.71 1.49 8.40
N LEU A 90 4.98 0.20 8.64
CA LEU A 90 6.31 -0.27 9.07
C LEU A 90 7.38 0.05 8.01
N ILE A 91 7.14 -0.25 6.73
CA ILE A 91 8.07 0.05 5.63
C ILE A 91 8.36 1.54 5.56
N TYR A 92 7.34 2.38 5.71
CA TYR A 92 7.48 3.83 5.69
C TYR A 92 8.42 4.35 6.78
N PHE A 93 8.34 3.84 8.00
CA PHE A 93 9.18 4.26 9.12
C PHE A 93 10.51 3.51 9.21
N LEU A 94 10.65 2.38 8.55
CA LEU A 94 11.87 1.59 8.61
C LEU A 94 13.04 2.33 7.95
N PRO A 95 14.22 2.41 8.58
CA PRO A 95 15.39 2.94 7.93
C PRO A 95 15.79 2.05 6.74
N GLY A 96 16.43 2.65 5.75
CA GLY A 96 16.89 1.96 4.54
C GLY A 96 17.99 2.74 3.84
N GLU A 97 18.50 2.20 2.75
CA GLU A 97 19.53 2.83 1.94
C GLU A 97 18.89 3.69 0.84
N ASP A 98 19.50 4.83 0.56
CA ASP A 98 19.08 5.69 -0.55
C ASP A 98 19.49 5.05 -1.88
N SER A 99 18.52 4.83 -2.78
CA SER A 99 18.71 4.36 -4.14
C SER A 99 18.22 5.41 -5.13
N PHE A 100 18.97 5.56 -6.21
CA PHE A 100 18.69 6.55 -7.26
C PHE A 100 18.69 5.85 -8.61
N TYR A 101 17.72 6.15 -9.45
CA TYR A 101 17.71 5.69 -10.82
C TYR A 101 17.00 6.69 -11.73
N SER A 102 17.27 6.56 -13.03
CA SER A 102 16.53 7.26 -14.08
C SER A 102 15.98 6.23 -15.07
N ALA A 103 14.74 6.40 -15.45
CA ALA A 103 14.08 5.50 -16.39
C ALA A 103 13.12 6.26 -17.31
N PRO A 104 12.84 5.73 -18.50
CA PRO A 104 11.71 6.21 -19.29
C PRO A 104 10.42 5.94 -18.54
N TYR A 105 9.42 6.80 -18.77
CA TYR A 105 8.12 6.65 -18.13
C TYR A 105 6.98 6.87 -19.12
N GLU A 106 5.82 6.35 -18.77
CA GLU A 106 4.58 6.59 -19.50
C GLU A 106 3.68 7.53 -18.67
N TYR A 107 3.30 8.66 -19.30
CA TYR A 107 2.38 9.61 -18.66
C TYR A 107 0.98 9.05 -18.57
N SER A 108 0.37 9.18 -17.41
CA SER A 108 -1.05 8.86 -17.19
C SER A 108 -1.82 10.08 -16.72
N ARG A 109 -2.81 10.45 -17.52
CA ARG A 109 -3.72 11.52 -17.15
C ARG A 109 -4.62 11.07 -16.00
N GLY A 110 -4.62 11.82 -14.90
CA GLY A 110 -5.48 11.56 -13.77
C GLY A 110 -6.97 11.62 -14.13
N SER A 111 -7.78 10.97 -13.30
CA SER A 111 -9.24 11.06 -13.34
C SER A 111 -9.76 11.71 -12.07
N SER A 112 -11.09 11.87 -11.94
CA SER A 112 -11.69 12.40 -10.70
C SER A 112 -11.37 11.57 -9.44
N LYS A 113 -10.89 10.32 -9.60
CA LYS A 113 -10.55 9.39 -8.51
C LYS A 113 -9.07 9.03 -8.41
N SER A 114 -8.25 9.39 -9.40
CA SER A 114 -6.82 9.08 -9.49
C SER A 114 -6.01 10.33 -9.81
N CYS A 115 -4.82 10.44 -9.23
CA CYS A 115 -3.86 11.49 -9.55
C CYS A 115 -3.35 11.34 -11.00
N SER A 116 -2.94 12.43 -11.62
CA SER A 116 -2.06 12.37 -12.80
C SER A 116 -0.64 12.01 -12.36
N GLY A 117 0.10 11.31 -13.21
CA GLY A 117 1.44 10.88 -12.83
C GLY A 117 2.15 10.06 -13.89
N ALA A 118 3.16 9.34 -13.48
CA ALA A 118 4.06 8.57 -14.32
C ALA A 118 4.10 7.10 -13.94
N PHE A 119 3.93 6.20 -14.90
CA PHE A 119 4.24 4.79 -14.77
C PHE A 119 5.72 4.58 -15.08
N VAL A 120 6.45 3.99 -14.16
CA VAL A 120 7.91 3.82 -14.23
C VAL A 120 8.26 2.38 -13.84
N ASP A 121 9.14 1.76 -14.61
CA ASP A 121 9.70 0.46 -14.24
C ASP A 121 10.82 0.64 -13.22
N ASP A 122 10.60 0.11 -12.03
CA ASP A 122 11.54 0.19 -10.92
C ASP A 122 12.47 -1.03 -10.93
N PRO A 123 13.79 -0.83 -11.08
CA PRO A 123 14.75 -1.94 -11.20
C PRO A 123 14.88 -2.74 -9.91
N ASP A 124 14.80 -2.11 -8.73
CA ASP A 124 14.95 -2.82 -7.45
C ASP A 124 13.68 -3.59 -7.07
N LEU A 125 12.51 -3.02 -7.37
CA LEU A 125 11.22 -3.66 -7.11
C LEU A 125 10.84 -4.67 -8.20
N GLN A 126 11.51 -4.63 -9.37
CA GLN A 126 11.23 -5.46 -10.55
C GLN A 126 9.75 -5.41 -10.97
N LYS A 127 9.17 -4.23 -10.91
CA LYS A 127 7.78 -3.98 -11.30
C LYS A 127 7.56 -2.52 -11.69
N THR A 128 6.52 -2.29 -12.48
CA THR A 128 6.04 -0.94 -12.78
C THR A 128 5.38 -0.32 -11.55
N ILE A 129 5.81 0.87 -11.18
CA ILE A 129 5.22 1.67 -10.10
C ILE A 129 4.56 2.92 -10.66
N PHE A 130 3.56 3.45 -9.98
CA PHE A 130 2.86 4.67 -10.37
C PHE A 130 3.18 5.80 -9.39
N ILE A 131 3.84 6.84 -9.88
CA ILE A 131 4.24 8.01 -9.09
C ILE A 131 3.29 9.15 -9.36
N CYS A 132 2.57 9.59 -8.33
CA CYS A 132 1.63 10.72 -8.42
C CYS A 132 2.37 12.05 -8.37
N TYR A 133 2.03 12.94 -9.30
CA TYR A 133 2.52 14.34 -9.34
C TYR A 133 4.04 14.45 -9.20
N PRO A 134 4.86 13.78 -10.04
CA PRO A 134 6.29 14.00 -10.02
C PRO A 134 6.58 15.47 -10.33
N TYR A 135 7.68 15.99 -9.80
CA TYR A 135 8.12 17.35 -10.09
C TYR A 135 8.57 17.50 -11.53
N GLY A 136 8.58 18.74 -12.03
CA GLY A 136 9.00 19.06 -13.40
C GLY A 136 7.91 18.84 -14.43
N ASP A 137 8.33 18.82 -15.69
CA ASP A 137 7.40 18.68 -16.84
C ASP A 137 7.15 17.20 -17.16
N TYR A 138 6.31 16.57 -16.36
CA TYR A 138 5.99 15.14 -16.49
C TYR A 138 4.91 14.84 -17.54
N GLN A 139 4.30 15.86 -18.16
CA GLN A 139 3.32 15.67 -19.23
C GLN A 139 4.01 15.46 -20.58
N ASP A 140 5.09 16.20 -20.83
CA ASP A 140 5.82 16.19 -22.10
C ASP A 140 7.25 15.62 -21.97
N GLY A 141 7.62 15.16 -20.76
CA GLY A 141 8.93 14.59 -20.50
C GLY A 141 9.06 13.12 -20.92
N ASN A 142 10.30 12.67 -21.12
CA ASN A 142 10.61 11.30 -21.56
C ASN A 142 11.35 10.48 -20.51
N VAL A 143 11.98 11.13 -19.54
CA VAL A 143 12.78 10.49 -18.50
C VAL A 143 12.41 11.04 -17.13
N ILE A 144 12.26 10.17 -16.18
CA ILE A 144 12.03 10.51 -14.78
C ILE A 144 13.22 10.07 -13.94
N TYR A 145 13.65 10.97 -13.07
CA TYR A 145 14.63 10.68 -12.02
C TYR A 145 13.89 10.38 -10.72
N VAL A 146 14.21 9.25 -10.12
CA VAL A 146 13.56 8.78 -8.89
C VAL A 146 14.60 8.60 -7.80
N LYS A 147 14.36 9.25 -6.65
CA LYS A 147 15.06 8.97 -5.40
C LYS A 147 14.11 8.20 -4.48
N LYS A 148 14.56 7.07 -3.97
CA LYS A 148 13.81 6.23 -3.05
C LYS A 148 14.70 5.72 -1.93
N ARG A 149 14.08 5.40 -0.81
CA ARG A 149 14.72 4.68 0.30
C ARG A 149 14.27 3.23 0.23
N VAL A 150 15.22 2.31 0.14
CA VAL A 150 14.99 0.87 -0.01
C VAL A 150 15.33 0.17 1.30
N ASN A 151 14.45 -0.72 1.75
CA ASN A 151 14.66 -1.59 2.91
C ASN A 151 14.33 -3.06 2.56
N ALA A 152 14.49 -3.98 3.50
CA ALA A 152 14.28 -5.42 3.28
C ALA A 152 12.85 -5.82 2.88
N LEU A 153 11.84 -4.98 3.09
CA LEU A 153 10.42 -5.28 2.87
C LEU A 153 9.83 -4.56 1.66
N GLY A 154 10.48 -3.46 1.22
CA GLY A 154 9.99 -2.64 0.14
C GLY A 154 10.78 -1.35 -0.06
N ALA A 155 10.18 -0.38 -0.71
CA ALA A 155 10.78 0.92 -0.99
C ALA A 155 9.80 2.06 -0.75
N VAL A 156 10.34 3.22 -0.35
CA VAL A 156 9.59 4.48 -0.18
C VAL A 156 10.15 5.50 -1.15
N VAL A 157 9.35 5.97 -2.09
CA VAL A 157 9.74 7.03 -3.02
C VAL A 157 9.76 8.35 -2.28
N THR A 158 10.91 8.99 -2.19
CA THR A 158 11.10 10.25 -1.47
C THR A 158 11.07 11.46 -2.39
N TYR A 159 11.48 11.28 -3.64
CA TYR A 159 11.50 12.34 -4.63
C TYR A 159 11.41 11.78 -6.05
N ALA A 160 10.69 12.45 -6.94
CA ALA A 160 10.64 12.12 -8.35
C ALA A 160 10.59 13.40 -9.19
N TYR A 161 11.44 13.48 -10.21
CA TYR A 161 11.53 14.63 -11.11
C TYR A 161 11.57 14.18 -12.56
N ALA A 162 10.64 14.70 -13.36
CA ALA A 162 10.53 14.40 -14.78
C ALA A 162 11.09 15.53 -15.64
N THR A 163 11.77 15.18 -16.72
CA THR A 163 12.37 16.13 -17.65
C THR A 163 12.25 15.67 -19.09
N SER A 164 12.19 16.64 -20.01
CA SER A 164 12.23 16.40 -21.47
C SER A 164 13.66 16.23 -22.01
N GLY A 165 14.70 16.49 -21.22
CA GLY A 165 16.09 16.40 -21.61
C GLY A 165 16.81 15.16 -21.12
N ARG A 166 17.86 14.73 -21.84
CA ARG A 166 18.81 13.74 -21.32
C ARG A 166 19.62 14.42 -20.21
N PHE A 167 19.32 14.10 -18.94
CA PHE A 167 20.26 14.43 -17.87
C PHE A 167 21.50 13.53 -18.03
N ARG A 168 22.64 14.17 -18.31
CA ARG A 168 23.95 13.53 -18.23
C ARG A 168 24.46 13.80 -16.82
N PHE A 169 24.66 12.77 -16.05
CA PHE A 169 25.40 12.87 -14.81
C PHE A 169 26.89 12.96 -15.21
N ASP A 170 27.50 14.12 -15.03
CA ASP A 170 28.95 14.29 -15.05
C ASP A 170 29.51 14.00 -13.66
#